data_aed0830b335342ef27ff7dab7c461d57
#
_entry.id   aed0830b335342ef27ff7dab7c461d57
#
_cell.length_a   1.000
_cell.length_b   1.000
_cell.length_c   1.000
_cell.angle_alpha   90.00
_cell.angle_beta   90.00
_cell.angle_gamma   90.00
#
_symmetry.space_group_name_H-M   'P 1'
#
loop_
_entity.id
_entity.type
_entity.pdbx_description
1 polymer ?
#
loop_
_entity_poly.entity_id
_entity_poly.type
_entity_poly.pdbx_seq_one_letter_code
_entity_poly.pdbx_strand_id
1 'polypeptide(L)'
;MIFIDVDHLKYINDTWGHLAGDRALIDTARVLKESCREADIIARLGGDEFVALMIVDSDQTAELVCERINARVESHNRETPQGYQLSLSVGATRTKPEGAMLADLLAKADTALYEQKRGRGRPQALSR
;
A
#
# COMPACT_ATOMS: atom_id res chain seq x y z
N MET A 1 -4.42 11.02 2.21
CA MET A 1 -3.20 10.18 2.19
C MET A 1 -3.60 8.71 2.17
N ILE A 2 -2.98 7.94 1.33
CA ILE A 2 -3.19 6.50 1.27
C ILE A 2 -1.90 5.82 1.73
N PHE A 3 -2.04 4.87 2.63
CA PHE A 3 -0.92 4.17 3.24
C PHE A 3 -0.99 2.72 2.81
N ILE A 4 0.09 2.20 2.28
CA ILE A 4 0.12 0.88 1.67
C ILE A 4 1.23 0.05 2.29
N ASP A 5 0.94 -1.20 2.58
CA ASP A 5 1.91 -2.13 3.14
C ASP A 5 1.88 -3.41 2.32
N VAL A 6 3.05 -3.92 1.96
CA VAL A 6 3.14 -5.18 1.23
C VAL A 6 2.95 -6.32 2.22
N ASP A 7 1.93 -7.12 1.98
CA ASP A 7 1.58 -8.23 2.87
C ASP A 7 2.56 -9.40 2.71
N HIS A 8 2.95 -9.95 3.84
CA HIS A 8 3.77 -11.18 3.87
C HIS A 8 5.11 -11.06 3.16
N LEU A 9 5.70 -9.87 3.14
CA LEU A 9 6.99 -9.70 2.46
C LEU A 9 8.06 -10.63 3.03
N LYS A 10 8.08 -10.80 4.35
CA LYS A 10 9.03 -11.72 4.97
C LYS A 10 8.82 -13.15 4.48
N TYR A 11 7.57 -13.58 4.37
CA TYR A 11 7.25 -14.90 3.86
C TYR A 11 7.72 -15.08 2.41
N ILE A 12 7.55 -14.04 1.59
CA ILE A 12 8.02 -14.06 0.20
C ILE A 12 9.54 -14.22 0.17
N ASN A 13 10.25 -13.43 0.97
CA ASN A 13 11.70 -13.51 1.05
C ASN A 13 12.16 -14.89 1.52
N ASP A 14 11.54 -15.42 2.54
CA ASP A 14 11.94 -16.70 3.13
C ASP A 14 11.64 -17.88 2.20
N THR A 15 10.56 -17.81 1.44
CA THR A 15 10.11 -18.91 0.60
C THR A 15 10.72 -18.86 -0.81
N TRP A 16 10.82 -17.69 -1.41
CA TRP A 16 11.27 -17.54 -2.80
C TRP A 16 12.56 -16.72 -2.94
N GLY A 17 13.13 -16.25 -1.83
CA GLY A 17 14.40 -15.53 -1.83
C GLY A 17 14.23 -14.01 -1.87
N HIS A 18 15.32 -13.32 -1.54
CA HIS A 18 15.29 -11.85 -1.48
C HIS A 18 15.01 -11.19 -2.83
N LEU A 19 15.40 -11.83 -3.92
CA LEU A 19 15.08 -11.29 -5.25
C LEU A 19 13.58 -11.27 -5.48
N ALA A 20 12.85 -12.26 -4.99
CA ALA A 20 11.39 -12.28 -5.08
C ALA A 20 10.78 -11.16 -4.24
N GLY A 21 11.31 -10.92 -3.05
CA GLY A 21 10.87 -9.81 -2.21
C GLY A 21 11.13 -8.46 -2.87
N ASP A 22 12.30 -8.30 -3.47
CA ASP A 22 12.63 -7.07 -4.21
C ASP A 22 11.68 -6.89 -5.39
N ARG A 23 11.35 -7.97 -6.08
CA ARG A 23 10.40 -7.91 -7.19
C ARG A 23 9.01 -7.51 -6.70
N ALA A 24 8.57 -8.04 -5.55
CA ALA A 24 7.30 -7.65 -4.98
C ALA A 24 7.24 -6.15 -4.68
N LEU A 25 8.34 -5.59 -4.19
CA LEU A 25 8.43 -4.15 -3.93
C LEU A 25 8.39 -3.34 -5.22
N ILE A 26 9.11 -3.77 -6.24
CA ILE A 26 9.11 -3.11 -7.55
C ILE A 26 7.72 -3.15 -8.17
N ASP A 27 7.07 -4.30 -8.12
CA ASP A 27 5.74 -4.46 -8.68
C ASP A 27 4.72 -3.62 -7.93
N THR A 28 4.86 -3.51 -6.60
CA THR A 28 4.02 -2.65 -5.79
C THR A 28 4.17 -1.18 -6.23
N ALA A 29 5.41 -0.73 -6.40
CA ALA A 29 5.66 0.64 -6.84
C ALA A 29 5.01 0.91 -8.19
N ARG A 30 5.08 -0.05 -9.11
CA ARG A 30 4.47 0.07 -10.42
C ARG A 30 2.95 0.13 -10.32
N VAL A 31 2.34 -0.74 -9.54
CA VAL A 31 0.89 -0.74 -9.33
C VAL A 31 0.43 0.61 -8.79
N LEU A 32 1.14 1.14 -7.81
CA LEU A 32 0.79 2.43 -7.22
C LEU A 32 0.91 3.55 -8.25
N LYS A 33 1.98 3.54 -9.00
CA LYS A 33 2.22 4.57 -10.02
C LYS A 33 1.13 4.55 -11.09
N GLU A 34 0.70 3.38 -11.50
CA GLU A 34 -0.37 3.23 -12.48
C GLU A 34 -1.75 3.57 -11.92
N SER A 35 -1.91 3.47 -10.61
CA SER A 35 -3.19 3.73 -9.95
C SER A 35 -3.38 5.19 -9.58
N CYS A 36 -2.31 5.96 -9.53
CA CYS A 36 -2.33 7.36 -9.11
C CYS A 36 -2.11 8.29 -10.29
N ARG A 37 -2.47 9.56 -10.08
CA ARG A 37 -2.26 10.58 -11.10
C ARG A 37 -0.83 11.07 -11.06
N GLU A 38 -0.39 11.71 -12.13
CA GLU A 38 0.96 12.25 -12.20
C GLU A 38 1.23 13.28 -11.11
N ALA A 39 0.20 14.03 -10.71
CA ALA A 39 0.33 15.03 -9.67
C ALA A 39 0.41 14.45 -8.25
N ASP A 40 0.07 13.17 -8.10
CA ASP A 40 0.12 12.53 -6.80
C ASP A 40 1.56 12.15 -6.45
N ILE A 41 1.89 12.19 -5.18
CA ILE A 41 3.22 11.87 -4.69
C ILE A 41 3.20 10.47 -4.11
N ILE A 42 4.09 9.62 -4.59
CA ILE A 42 4.24 8.25 -4.08
C ILE A 42 5.64 8.14 -3.50
N ALA A 43 5.73 7.63 -2.29
CA ALA A 43 7.00 7.44 -1.63
C ALA A 43 7.03 6.10 -0.90
N ARG A 44 8.22 5.52 -0.82
CA ARG A 44 8.45 4.36 0.02
C ARG A 44 9.03 4.85 1.34
N LEU A 45 8.35 4.53 2.43
CA LEU A 45 8.80 4.98 3.75
C LEU A 45 9.88 4.08 4.34
N GLY A 46 9.93 2.84 3.91
CA GLY A 46 10.93 1.89 4.36
C GLY A 46 10.36 0.49 4.35
N GLY A 47 11.24 -0.52 4.35
CA GLY A 47 10.80 -1.91 4.37
C GLY A 47 9.71 -2.19 3.35
N ASP A 48 8.54 -2.48 3.86
CA ASP A 48 7.37 -2.85 3.08
C ASP A 48 6.29 -1.75 3.02
N GLU A 49 6.63 -0.53 3.42
CA GLU A 49 5.64 0.55 3.53
C GLU A 49 5.77 1.59 2.43
N PHE A 50 4.63 1.93 1.83
CA PHE A 50 4.52 2.99 0.85
C PHE A 50 3.44 3.96 1.27
N VAL A 51 3.52 5.18 0.79
CA VAL A 51 2.50 6.19 0.99
C VAL A 51 2.21 6.89 -0.33
N ALA A 52 0.94 7.19 -0.56
CA ALA A 52 0.54 8.04 -1.67
C ALA A 52 -0.16 9.26 -1.11
N LEU A 53 0.36 10.43 -1.45
CA LEU A 53 -0.19 11.69 -1.01
C LEU A 53 -0.89 12.35 -2.19
N MET A 54 -2.18 12.61 -2.02
CA MET A 54 -2.99 13.18 -3.08
C MET A 54 -3.96 14.21 -2.55
N ILE A 55 -4.32 15.14 -3.41
CA ILE A 55 -5.35 16.13 -3.10
C ILE A 55 -6.67 15.56 -3.58
N VAL A 56 -7.61 15.42 -2.67
CA VAL A 56 -8.91 14.83 -2.98
C VAL A 56 -10.02 15.81 -2.63
N ASP A 57 -11.08 15.78 -3.43
CA ASP A 57 -12.24 16.63 -3.24
C ASP A 57 -13.27 16.01 -2.31
N SER A 58 -13.23 14.68 -2.17
CA SER A 58 -14.22 13.95 -1.37
C SER A 58 -13.64 12.64 -0.89
N ASP A 59 -14.30 12.05 0.10
CA ASP A 59 -13.93 10.72 0.60
C ASP A 59 -14.09 9.66 -0.48
N GLN A 60 -15.05 9.86 -1.38
CA GLN A 60 -15.30 8.95 -2.47
C GLN A 60 -14.08 8.82 -3.40
N THR A 61 -13.35 9.91 -3.61
CA THR A 61 -12.14 9.87 -4.43
C THR A 61 -11.09 8.94 -3.82
N ALA A 62 -10.91 9.00 -2.51
CA ALA A 62 -9.95 8.11 -1.83
C ALA A 62 -10.37 6.65 -1.96
N GLU A 63 -11.66 6.36 -1.80
CA GLU A 63 -12.17 5.00 -1.95
C GLU A 63 -11.96 4.48 -3.36
N LEU A 64 -12.20 5.31 -4.37
CA LEU A 64 -12.00 4.91 -5.76
C LEU A 64 -10.54 4.58 -6.05
N VAL A 65 -9.61 5.34 -5.47
CA VAL A 65 -8.19 5.05 -5.65
C VAL A 65 -7.83 3.72 -4.98
N CYS A 66 -8.34 3.46 -3.78
CA CYS A 66 -8.09 2.19 -3.11
C CYS A 66 -8.63 1.01 -3.93
N GLU A 67 -9.83 1.16 -4.49
CA GLU A 67 -10.41 0.13 -5.36
C GLU A 67 -9.56 -0.09 -6.61
N ARG A 68 -9.03 0.98 -7.17
CA ARG A 68 -8.19 0.90 -8.35
C ARG A 68 -6.87 0.17 -8.04
N ILE A 69 -6.29 0.45 -6.89
CA ILE A 69 -5.08 -0.25 -6.46
C ILE A 69 -5.36 -1.74 -6.35
N ASN A 70 -6.45 -2.11 -5.69
CA ASN A 70 -6.82 -3.52 -5.53
C ASN A 70 -7.08 -4.21 -6.86
N ALA A 71 -7.77 -3.53 -7.78
CA ALA A 71 -8.04 -4.08 -9.09
C ALA A 71 -6.74 -4.32 -9.89
N ARG A 72 -5.79 -3.42 -9.78
CA ARG A 72 -4.51 -3.58 -10.48
C ARG A 72 -3.67 -4.69 -9.88
N VAL A 73 -3.75 -4.88 -8.57
CA VAL A 73 -3.08 -6.01 -7.92
C VAL A 73 -3.65 -7.32 -8.45
N GLU A 74 -4.97 -7.43 -8.56
CA GLU A 74 -5.60 -8.62 -9.11
C GLU A 74 -5.17 -8.88 -10.56
N SER A 75 -5.15 -7.83 -11.38
CA SER A 75 -4.68 -7.95 -12.76
C SER A 75 -3.23 -8.39 -12.82
N HIS A 76 -2.38 -7.81 -11.98
CA HIS A 76 -0.97 -8.18 -11.92
C HIS A 76 -0.82 -9.66 -11.60
N ASN A 77 -1.56 -10.16 -10.63
CA ASN A 77 -1.47 -11.55 -10.21
C ASN A 77 -1.93 -12.51 -11.32
N ARG A 78 -2.92 -12.12 -12.10
CA ARG A 78 -3.39 -12.93 -13.23
C ARG A 78 -2.40 -12.94 -14.38
N GLU A 79 -1.79 -11.79 -14.67
CA GLU A 79 -0.94 -11.62 -15.85
C GLU A 79 0.50 -12.03 -15.63
N THR A 80 0.94 -12.10 -14.39
CA THR A 80 2.33 -12.36 -14.05
C THR A 80 2.43 -13.45 -13.00
N PRO A 81 2.29 -14.74 -13.39
CA PRO A 81 2.44 -15.84 -12.45
C PRO A 81 3.87 -15.88 -11.92
N GLN A 82 4.03 -15.92 -10.63
CA GLN A 82 5.36 -15.86 -10.00
C GLN A 82 5.47 -16.72 -8.74
N GLY A 83 4.56 -17.65 -8.57
CA GLY A 83 4.60 -18.57 -7.44
C GLY A 83 3.96 -18.04 -6.17
N TYR A 84 3.80 -16.73 -6.04
CA TYR A 84 3.10 -16.10 -4.92
C TYR A 84 2.13 -15.07 -5.45
N GLN A 85 1.17 -14.70 -4.62
CA GLN A 85 0.20 -13.67 -4.95
C GLN A 85 0.63 -12.37 -4.27
N LEU A 86 0.78 -11.30 -5.06
CA LEU A 86 1.01 -9.98 -4.48
C LEU A 86 -0.25 -9.58 -3.72
N SER A 87 -0.09 -9.13 -2.49
CA SER A 87 -1.18 -8.69 -1.65
C SER A 87 -0.77 -7.41 -0.95
N LEU A 88 -1.64 -6.42 -0.96
CA LEU A 88 -1.39 -5.13 -0.33
C LEU A 88 -2.47 -4.84 0.69
N SER A 89 -2.06 -4.30 1.83
CA SER A 89 -2.97 -3.72 2.79
C SER A 89 -3.00 -2.22 2.53
N VAL A 90 -4.19 -1.67 2.32
CA VAL A 90 -4.38 -0.29 1.92
C VAL A 90 -5.29 0.41 2.91
N GLY A 91 -4.80 1.47 3.51
CA GLY A 91 -5.59 2.31 4.41
C GLY A 91 -5.56 3.75 3.91
N ALA A 92 -6.66 4.45 4.12
CA ALA A 92 -6.74 5.84 3.72
C ALA A 92 -7.07 6.72 4.92
N THR A 93 -6.45 7.89 4.97
CA THR A 93 -6.82 8.90 5.94
C THR A 93 -6.93 10.23 5.22
N ARG A 94 -7.83 11.05 5.70
CA ARG A 94 -8.08 12.35 5.12
C ARG A 94 -7.97 13.42 6.19
N THR A 95 -7.37 14.53 5.82
CA THR A 95 -7.25 15.66 6.73
C THR A 95 -7.30 16.95 5.93
N LYS A 96 -7.66 18.02 6.59
CA LYS A 96 -7.58 19.33 5.99
C LYS A 96 -6.13 19.79 6.00
N PRO A 97 -5.69 20.50 4.97
CA PRO A 97 -4.29 20.96 4.90
C PRO A 97 -3.90 21.84 6.08
N GLU A 98 -4.84 22.63 6.58
CA GLU A 98 -4.58 23.59 7.63
C GLU A 98 -4.38 22.90 8.97
N GLY A 99 -3.26 23.21 9.61
CA GLY A 99 -2.96 22.71 10.94
C GLY A 99 -2.56 21.24 11.00
N ALA A 100 -2.41 20.59 9.86
CA ALA A 100 -1.99 19.21 9.84
C ALA A 100 -0.47 19.11 9.78
N MET A 101 0.11 18.36 10.70
CA MET A 101 1.53 18.04 10.66
C MET A 101 1.72 16.67 10.04
N LEU A 102 2.81 16.51 9.31
CA LEU A 102 3.11 15.24 8.65
C LEU A 102 3.13 14.07 9.64
N ALA A 103 3.67 14.30 10.83
CA ALA A 103 3.73 13.25 11.85
C ALA A 103 2.32 12.76 12.24
N ASP A 104 1.36 13.69 12.35
CA ASP A 104 -0.02 13.33 12.66
C ASP A 104 -0.66 12.55 11.54
N LEU A 105 -0.37 12.92 10.29
CA LEU A 105 -0.88 12.21 9.13
C LEU A 105 -0.33 10.79 9.07
N LEU A 106 0.95 10.64 9.33
CA LEU A 106 1.58 9.33 9.33
C LEU A 106 1.02 8.44 10.45
N ALA A 107 0.77 9.01 11.63
CA ALA A 107 0.19 8.26 12.73
C ALA A 107 -1.22 7.77 12.41
N LYS A 108 -2.05 8.62 11.79
CA LYS A 108 -3.40 8.26 11.39
C LYS A 108 -3.41 7.18 10.33
N ALA A 109 -2.51 7.31 9.34
CA ALA A 109 -2.40 6.34 8.27
C ALA A 109 -1.95 4.98 8.81
N ASP A 110 -1.00 4.98 9.74
CA ASP A 110 -0.51 3.76 10.35
C ASP A 110 -1.62 3.04 11.12
N THR A 111 -2.44 3.78 11.85
CA THR A 111 -3.58 3.22 12.57
C THR A 111 -4.59 2.60 11.59
N ALA A 112 -4.92 3.30 10.52
CA ALA A 112 -5.86 2.80 9.52
C ALA A 112 -5.36 1.51 8.88
N LEU A 113 -4.07 1.46 8.58
CA LEU A 113 -3.45 0.27 7.99
C LEU A 113 -3.47 -0.91 8.97
N TYR A 114 -3.18 -0.65 10.22
CA TYR A 114 -3.19 -1.68 11.26
C TYR A 114 -4.59 -2.28 11.41
N GLU A 115 -5.61 -1.45 11.43
CA GLU A 115 -6.99 -1.91 11.51
C GLU A 115 -7.38 -2.77 10.32
N GLN A 116 -6.93 -2.42 9.13
CA GLN A 116 -7.20 -3.21 7.95
C GLN A 116 -6.54 -4.58 8.03
N LYS A 117 -5.32 -4.65 8.50
CA LYS A 117 -4.63 -5.93 8.68
C LYS A 117 -5.33 -6.80 9.70
N ARG A 118 -5.83 -6.22 10.79
CA ARG A 118 -6.60 -6.95 11.78
C ARG A 118 -7.88 -7.50 11.18
N GLY A 119 -8.55 -6.71 10.37
CA GLY A 119 -9.77 -7.12 9.71
C GLY A 119 -9.58 -8.32 8.78
N ARG A 120 -8.37 -8.53 8.31
CA ARG A 120 -8.03 -9.68 7.48
C ARG A 120 -7.60 -10.90 8.28
N GLY A 121 -7.58 -10.79 9.61
CA GLY A 121 -7.17 -11.89 10.46
C GLY A 121 -5.72 -12.26 10.33
N ARG A 122 -4.88 -11.32 9.99
CA ARG A 122 -3.48 -11.60 9.75
C ARG A 122 -2.67 -11.68 11.01
N PRO A 123 -1.62 -12.50 11.01
CA PRO A 123 -0.63 -12.43 12.08
C PRO A 123 0.03 -11.07 12.07
N GLN A 124 0.71 -10.77 13.14
CA GLN A 124 1.43 -9.53 13.31
C GLN A 124 2.31 -9.20 12.11
N ALA A 125 2.53 -7.93 11.90
CA ALA A 125 3.35 -7.43 10.83
C ALA A 125 4.74 -8.06 10.88
N LEU A 126 4.90 -9.13 10.17
CA LEU A 126 6.11 -9.94 10.22
C LEU A 126 7.20 -9.39 9.36
N SER A 127 6.85 -8.53 8.47
CA SER A 127 7.77 -7.96 7.50
C SER A 127 8.57 -6.79 8.06
N ARG A 128 8.39 -6.46 9.31
CA ARG A 128 9.12 -5.34 9.90
C ARG A 128 10.23 -5.78 10.81
#